data_d0db08b8ffa53d9c34a19497418b5f6f
#
_entry.id   d0db08b8ffa53d9c34a19497418b5f6f
#
_cell.length_a   1.000
_cell.length_b   1.000
_cell.length_c   1.000
_cell.angle_alpha   90.00
_cell.angle_beta   90.00
_cell.angle_gamma   90.00
#
_symmetry.space_group_name_H-M   'P 1'
#
loop_
_entity.id
_entity.type
_entity.pdbx_description
1 polymer ?
#
loop_
_entity_poly.entity_id
_entity_poly.type
_entity_poly.pdbx_seq_one_letter_code
_entity_poly.pdbx_strand_id
1 'polypeptide(L)'
;QLSFGGLGEEEALRLRTLPRNELLQEALRRTKDWFSPVQELLAATPEEEVWGTPLYDREVPSPALLAECRHAQDRSRVTVLGDAAHAMSMFKGQGANQALEDAVALAAALGPEGKKRVPLTRRALPGRLRRFEREMFARAAPKVAGSRAAAAHYHSPAALDVRAEAVAG
;
A
#
# COMPACT_ATOMS: atom_id res chain seq x y z
N GLN A 1 8.33 2.52 -14.89
CA GLN A 1 7.01 2.02 -14.44
C GLN A 1 5.91 2.95 -14.93
N LEU A 2 4.83 2.37 -15.47
CA LEU A 2 3.62 3.09 -15.88
C LEU A 2 2.46 2.71 -14.97
N SER A 3 1.56 3.65 -14.73
CA SER A 3 0.30 3.39 -14.04
C SER A 3 -0.84 4.09 -14.76
N PHE A 4 -2.00 3.44 -14.79
CA PHE A 4 -3.22 3.98 -15.41
C PHE A 4 -4.32 4.04 -14.36
N GLY A 5 -4.97 5.19 -14.25
CA GLY A 5 -6.13 5.38 -13.38
C GLY A 5 -7.44 5.20 -14.13
N GLY A 6 -8.55 5.19 -13.39
CA GLY A 6 -9.90 5.15 -13.96
C GLY A 6 -10.32 3.81 -14.58
N LEU A 7 -9.57 2.74 -14.35
CA LEU A 7 -9.94 1.39 -14.78
C LEU A 7 -10.98 0.79 -13.83
N GLY A 8 -12.04 0.21 -14.41
CA GLY A 8 -12.94 -0.65 -13.66
C GLY A 8 -12.26 -1.95 -13.21
N GLU A 9 -12.81 -2.59 -12.18
CA GLU A 9 -12.24 -3.84 -11.64
C GLU A 9 -12.14 -4.94 -12.70
N GLU A 10 -13.16 -5.11 -13.52
CA GLU A 10 -13.19 -6.10 -14.61
C GLU A 10 -12.05 -5.88 -15.61
N GLU A 11 -11.83 -4.63 -16.03
CA GLU A 11 -10.77 -4.29 -16.96
C GLU A 11 -9.39 -4.49 -16.34
N ALA A 12 -9.20 -4.10 -15.08
CA ALA A 12 -7.95 -4.31 -14.35
C ALA A 12 -7.61 -5.81 -14.22
N LEU A 13 -8.61 -6.65 -13.94
CA LEU A 13 -8.44 -8.11 -13.89
C LEU A 13 -8.13 -8.69 -15.27
N ARG A 14 -8.82 -8.23 -16.32
CA ARG A 14 -8.53 -8.62 -17.70
C ARG A 14 -7.07 -8.33 -18.07
N LEU A 15 -6.61 -7.12 -17.82
CA LEU A 15 -5.22 -6.72 -18.11
C LEU A 15 -4.19 -7.59 -17.37
N ARG A 16 -4.49 -7.99 -16.15
CA ARG A 16 -3.61 -8.87 -15.37
C ARG A 16 -3.41 -10.24 -16.02
N THR A 17 -4.38 -10.71 -16.79
CA THR A 17 -4.33 -12.04 -17.44
C THR A 17 -3.81 -12.02 -18.85
N LEU A 18 -3.51 -10.85 -19.42
CA LEU A 18 -2.96 -10.74 -20.77
C LEU A 18 -1.57 -11.38 -20.86
N PRO A 19 -1.25 -12.03 -21.99
CA PRO A 19 0.12 -12.34 -22.36
C PRO A 19 0.99 -11.08 -22.36
N ARG A 20 2.28 -11.24 -22.12
CA ARG A 20 3.21 -10.10 -21.99
C ARG A 20 3.29 -9.22 -23.21
N ASN A 21 3.31 -9.82 -24.40
CA ASN A 21 3.28 -9.11 -25.68
C ASN A 21 2.00 -8.28 -25.84
N GLU A 22 0.84 -8.84 -25.49
CA GLU A 22 -0.44 -8.11 -25.56
C GLU A 22 -0.50 -6.98 -24.51
N LEU A 23 0.05 -7.21 -23.32
CA LEU A 23 0.14 -6.18 -22.29
C LEU A 23 1.05 -5.02 -22.74
N LEU A 24 2.16 -5.30 -23.41
CA LEU A 24 3.03 -4.27 -24.01
C LEU A 24 2.29 -3.49 -25.09
N GLN A 25 1.58 -4.16 -25.99
CA GLN A 25 0.79 -3.50 -27.04
C GLN A 25 -0.31 -2.60 -26.43
N GLU A 26 -0.96 -3.04 -25.36
CA GLU A 26 -1.94 -2.23 -24.67
C GLU A 26 -1.32 -0.99 -24.00
N ALA A 27 -0.12 -1.13 -23.43
CA ALA A 27 0.62 0.02 -22.90
C ALA A 27 0.98 1.03 -24.01
N LEU A 28 1.50 0.56 -25.15
CA LEU A 28 1.79 1.40 -26.31
C LEU A 28 0.53 2.09 -26.84
N ARG A 29 -0.58 1.38 -26.94
CA ARG A 29 -1.87 1.95 -27.39
C ARG A 29 -2.37 3.06 -26.46
N ARG A 30 -2.25 2.88 -25.13
CA ARG A 30 -2.70 3.87 -24.12
C ARG A 30 -1.83 5.10 -24.10
N THR A 31 -0.56 4.98 -24.45
CA THR A 31 0.41 6.07 -24.42
C THR A 31 0.73 6.65 -25.80
N LYS A 32 -0.05 6.30 -26.83
CA LYS A 32 0.22 6.67 -28.23
C LYS A 32 0.43 8.18 -28.45
N ASP A 33 -0.25 9.02 -27.66
CA ASP A 33 -0.21 10.47 -27.75
C ASP A 33 0.76 11.09 -26.72
N TRP A 34 1.54 10.29 -26.03
CA TRP A 34 2.53 10.79 -25.07
C TRP A 34 3.80 11.23 -25.81
N PHE A 35 4.45 12.28 -25.27
CA PHE A 35 5.67 12.82 -25.85
C PHE A 35 6.85 11.83 -25.81
N SER A 36 7.79 12.02 -26.77
CA SER A 36 9.07 11.30 -26.77
C SER A 36 9.87 11.55 -25.47
N PRO A 37 10.56 10.53 -24.89
CA PRO A 37 10.85 9.21 -25.50
C PRO A 37 9.95 8.05 -24.99
N VAL A 38 8.72 8.31 -24.54
CA VAL A 38 7.89 7.28 -23.86
C VAL A 38 7.60 6.11 -24.80
N GLN A 39 7.18 6.39 -26.04
CA GLN A 39 6.85 5.33 -27.02
C GLN A 39 8.09 4.48 -27.38
N GLU A 40 9.21 5.14 -27.57
CA GLU A 40 10.49 4.47 -27.93
C GLU A 40 10.99 3.59 -26.78
N LEU A 41 10.88 4.05 -25.54
CA LEU A 41 11.26 3.28 -24.36
C LEU A 41 10.36 2.05 -24.18
N LEU A 42 9.05 2.21 -24.37
CA LEU A 42 8.13 1.08 -24.30
C LEU A 42 8.38 0.06 -25.41
N ALA A 43 8.56 0.53 -26.65
CA ALA A 43 8.84 -0.34 -27.79
C ALA A 43 10.18 -1.09 -27.68
N ALA A 44 11.16 -0.50 -26.97
CA ALA A 44 12.45 -1.11 -26.70
C ALA A 44 12.45 -2.05 -25.49
N THR A 45 11.34 -2.13 -24.72
CA THR A 45 11.27 -2.99 -23.54
C THR A 45 11.10 -4.45 -23.97
N PRO A 46 11.99 -5.37 -23.53
CA PRO A 46 11.85 -6.80 -23.81
C PRO A 46 10.55 -7.35 -23.24
N GLU A 47 9.83 -8.17 -24.00
CA GLU A 47 8.53 -8.73 -23.56
C GLU A 47 8.63 -9.50 -22.25
N GLU A 48 9.73 -10.19 -22.01
CA GLU A 48 10.00 -10.95 -20.79
C GLU A 48 10.08 -10.07 -19.52
N GLU A 49 10.35 -8.78 -19.69
CA GLU A 49 10.40 -7.80 -18.57
C GLU A 49 9.05 -7.12 -18.34
N VAL A 50 8.07 -7.34 -19.22
CA VAL A 50 6.73 -6.74 -19.10
C VAL A 50 5.86 -7.55 -18.14
N TRP A 51 5.33 -6.87 -17.14
CA TRP A 51 4.31 -7.42 -16.24
C TRP A 51 3.41 -6.31 -15.73
N GLY A 52 2.22 -6.68 -15.31
CA GLY A 52 1.25 -5.73 -14.77
C GLY A 52 0.45 -6.34 -13.64
N THR A 53 0.02 -5.50 -12.71
CA THR A 53 -0.85 -5.89 -11.61
C THR A 53 -1.80 -4.75 -11.26
N PRO A 54 -3.06 -5.04 -10.90
CA PRO A 54 -3.92 -4.06 -10.29
C PRO A 54 -3.31 -3.55 -8.98
N LEU A 55 -3.44 -2.26 -8.72
CA LEU A 55 -3.03 -1.65 -7.46
C LEU A 55 -4.25 -1.56 -6.54
N TYR A 56 -4.08 -2.05 -5.34
CA TYR A 56 -5.11 -2.02 -4.30
C TYR A 56 -4.62 -1.24 -3.09
N ASP A 57 -5.52 -0.51 -2.48
CA ASP A 57 -5.38 -0.02 -1.12
C ASP A 57 -6.60 -0.41 -0.29
N ARG A 58 -6.50 -0.29 1.00
CA ARG A 58 -7.60 -0.59 1.92
C ARG A 58 -7.58 0.40 3.07
N GLU A 59 -8.75 0.84 3.48
CA GLU A 59 -8.87 1.59 4.73
C GLU A 59 -8.43 0.75 5.92
N VAL A 60 -7.79 1.38 6.88
CA VAL A 60 -7.43 0.69 8.12
C VAL A 60 -8.71 0.23 8.83
N PRO A 61 -8.69 -0.99 9.42
CA PRO A 61 -9.86 -1.51 10.13
C PRO A 61 -10.32 -0.58 11.24
N SER A 62 -11.63 -0.39 11.37
CA SER A 62 -12.19 0.35 12.50
C SER A 62 -11.98 -0.41 13.82
N PRO A 63 -11.94 0.29 14.96
CA PRO A 63 -11.88 -0.36 16.26
C PRO A 63 -13.04 -1.34 16.51
N ALA A 64 -14.23 -1.05 15.98
CA ALA A 64 -15.40 -1.92 16.07
C ALA A 64 -15.19 -3.24 15.32
N LEU A 65 -14.72 -3.17 14.06
CA LEU A 65 -14.42 -4.36 13.26
C LEU A 65 -13.34 -5.23 13.92
N LEU A 66 -12.30 -4.61 14.47
CA LEU A 66 -11.25 -5.33 15.20
C LEU A 66 -11.78 -6.03 16.46
N ALA A 67 -12.70 -5.40 17.18
CA ALA A 67 -13.35 -6.00 18.34
C ALA A 67 -14.20 -7.22 17.93
N GLU A 68 -15.01 -7.08 16.89
CA GLU A 68 -15.84 -8.17 16.35
C GLU A 68 -14.99 -9.36 15.90
N CYS A 69 -13.93 -9.13 15.13
CA CYS A 69 -13.02 -10.18 14.68
C CYS A 69 -12.37 -10.95 15.84
N ARG A 70 -12.11 -10.30 16.98
CA ARG A 70 -11.53 -10.94 18.18
C ARG A 70 -12.54 -11.80 18.91
N HIS A 71 -13.78 -11.35 19.00
CA HIS A 71 -14.86 -12.08 19.70
C HIS A 71 -15.27 -13.33 18.95
N ALA A 72 -15.30 -13.30 17.63
CA ALA A 72 -15.83 -14.36 16.79
C ALA A 72 -15.07 -15.71 16.91
N GLN A 73 -13.81 -15.74 17.35
CA GLN A 73 -12.99 -16.96 17.31
C GLN A 73 -11.88 -17.04 18.40
N ASP A 74 -12.02 -16.36 19.53
CA ASP A 74 -10.94 -16.24 20.56
C ASP A 74 -9.56 -15.84 19.97
N ARG A 75 -9.57 -14.97 18.95
CA ARG A 75 -8.36 -14.48 18.25
C ARG A 75 -7.59 -13.41 19.02
N SER A 76 -7.73 -13.40 20.32
CA SER A 76 -7.07 -12.41 21.18
C SER A 76 -5.53 -12.50 21.18
N ARG A 77 -4.98 -13.55 20.57
CA ARG A 77 -3.53 -13.82 20.49
C ARG A 77 -2.97 -13.78 19.07
N VAL A 78 -3.75 -13.32 18.12
CA VAL A 78 -3.36 -13.18 16.71
C VAL A 78 -3.35 -11.71 16.35
N THR A 79 -2.39 -11.28 15.57
CA THR A 79 -2.35 -9.94 14.97
C THR A 79 -1.82 -10.02 13.53
N VAL A 80 -2.00 -8.95 12.79
CA VAL A 80 -1.44 -8.76 11.45
C VAL A 80 -0.68 -7.44 11.42
N LEU A 81 0.25 -7.28 10.48
CA LEU A 81 1.04 -6.06 10.30
C LEU A 81 1.36 -5.84 8.81
N GLY A 82 1.94 -4.70 8.48
CA GLY A 82 2.29 -4.35 7.11
C GLY A 82 1.07 -4.33 6.18
N ASP A 83 1.24 -4.74 4.93
CA ASP A 83 0.18 -4.73 3.91
C ASP A 83 -1.04 -5.59 4.28
N ALA A 84 -0.85 -6.63 5.10
CA ALA A 84 -1.96 -7.41 5.64
C ALA A 84 -2.88 -6.59 6.55
N ALA A 85 -2.36 -5.54 7.20
CA ALA A 85 -3.09 -4.66 8.10
C ALA A 85 -3.53 -3.36 7.42
N HIS A 86 -2.66 -2.75 6.60
CA HIS A 86 -2.83 -1.39 6.07
C HIS A 86 -2.25 -1.25 4.66
N ALA A 87 -2.68 -2.11 3.73
CA ALA A 87 -2.28 -2.02 2.32
C ALA A 87 -2.48 -0.59 1.79
N MET A 88 -1.47 -0.04 1.15
CA MET A 88 -1.50 1.30 0.58
C MET A 88 -0.88 1.32 -0.82
N SER A 89 -1.34 2.27 -1.65
CA SER A 89 -0.77 2.44 -2.98
C SER A 89 0.69 2.92 -2.89
N MET A 90 1.47 2.64 -3.93
CA MET A 90 2.91 2.90 -3.97
C MET A 90 3.31 4.37 -4.15
N PHE A 91 2.36 5.26 -4.42
CA PHE A 91 2.63 6.64 -4.88
C PHE A 91 3.36 7.54 -3.88
N LYS A 92 3.50 7.13 -2.63
CA LYS A 92 4.33 7.81 -1.63
C LYS A 92 5.51 6.98 -1.14
N GLY A 93 5.69 5.75 -1.61
CA GLY A 93 6.81 4.88 -1.24
C GLY A 93 6.90 4.55 0.25
N GLN A 94 5.79 4.56 0.99
CA GLN A 94 5.80 4.47 2.46
C GLN A 94 5.43 3.08 3.01
N GLY A 95 4.89 2.17 2.18
CA GLY A 95 4.39 0.87 2.64
C GLY A 95 5.45 0.03 3.37
N ALA A 96 6.59 -0.20 2.73
CA ALA A 96 7.67 -0.99 3.32
C ALA A 96 8.20 -0.37 4.63
N ASN A 97 8.35 0.95 4.69
CA ASN A 97 8.79 1.63 5.90
C ASN A 97 7.80 1.44 7.05
N GLN A 98 6.49 1.51 6.77
CA GLN A 98 5.47 1.25 7.79
C GLN A 98 5.52 -0.20 8.27
N ALA A 99 5.71 -1.17 7.37
CA ALA A 99 5.85 -2.59 7.75
C ALA A 99 7.09 -2.84 8.63
N LEU A 100 8.21 -2.16 8.36
CA LEU A 100 9.42 -2.24 9.20
C LEU A 100 9.19 -1.62 10.58
N GLU A 101 8.54 -0.45 10.65
CA GLU A 101 8.14 0.18 11.92
C GLU A 101 7.21 -0.74 12.73
N ASP A 102 6.27 -1.41 12.07
CA ASP A 102 5.37 -2.36 12.71
C ASP A 102 6.14 -3.54 13.32
N ALA A 103 7.10 -4.08 12.59
CA ALA A 103 7.92 -5.18 13.07
C ALA A 103 8.70 -4.80 14.34
N VAL A 104 9.29 -3.61 14.35
CA VAL A 104 10.00 -3.07 15.53
C VAL A 104 9.03 -2.84 16.70
N ALA A 105 7.87 -2.24 16.44
CA ALA A 105 6.86 -1.97 17.45
C ALA A 105 6.28 -3.27 18.03
N LEU A 106 6.02 -4.29 17.18
CA LEU A 106 5.56 -5.59 17.63
C LEU A 106 6.62 -6.31 18.47
N ALA A 107 7.88 -6.28 18.05
CA ALA A 107 8.98 -6.85 18.81
C ALA A 107 9.10 -6.20 20.21
N ALA A 108 8.93 -4.88 20.28
CA ALA A 108 8.89 -4.15 21.55
C ALA A 108 7.68 -4.54 22.40
N ALA A 109 6.50 -4.69 21.79
CA ALA A 109 5.28 -5.11 22.48
C ALA A 109 5.36 -6.52 23.04
N LEU A 110 6.07 -7.43 22.36
CA LEU A 110 6.27 -8.80 22.79
C LEU A 110 7.47 -8.99 23.73
N GLY A 111 8.37 -8.02 23.76
CA GLY A 111 9.57 -8.02 24.60
C GLY A 111 9.27 -7.94 26.10
N PRO A 112 10.30 -8.14 26.93
CA PRO A 112 10.20 -7.95 28.38
C PRO A 112 9.89 -6.50 28.72
N GLU A 113 8.98 -6.27 29.66
CA GLU A 113 8.51 -4.94 30.04
C GLU A 113 9.17 -4.44 31.35
N GLY A 114 9.37 -3.13 31.38
CA GLY A 114 9.86 -2.42 32.54
C GLY A 114 11.34 -2.63 32.86
N LYS A 115 11.86 -1.91 33.85
CA LYS A 115 13.26 -1.96 34.30
C LYS A 115 13.69 -3.36 34.76
N LYS A 116 12.78 -4.17 35.28
CA LYS A 116 13.01 -5.55 35.74
C LYS A 116 12.90 -6.58 34.62
N ARG A 117 12.66 -6.17 33.37
CA ARG A 117 12.54 -7.08 32.21
C ARG A 117 11.59 -8.25 32.45
N VAL A 118 10.38 -7.95 32.95
CA VAL A 118 9.36 -8.98 33.23
C VAL A 118 8.98 -9.69 31.93
N PRO A 119 9.07 -11.02 31.85
CA PRO A 119 8.71 -11.77 30.65
C PRO A 119 7.23 -11.64 30.31
N LEU A 120 6.91 -11.71 29.01
CA LEU A 120 5.54 -11.73 28.52
C LEU A 120 4.80 -12.99 28.99
N THR A 121 3.68 -12.80 29.65
CA THR A 121 2.80 -13.92 30.06
C THR A 121 1.66 -14.10 29.04
N ARG A 122 1.12 -15.33 28.95
CA ARG A 122 -0.06 -15.63 28.12
C ARG A 122 -1.25 -14.75 28.46
N ARG A 123 -1.41 -14.34 29.73
CA ARG A 123 -2.48 -13.47 30.19
C ARG A 123 -2.30 -12.01 29.74
N ALA A 124 -1.07 -11.53 29.67
CA ALA A 124 -0.76 -10.15 29.26
C ALA A 124 -0.77 -9.96 27.73
N LEU A 125 -0.53 -11.03 26.96
CA LEU A 125 -0.41 -10.98 25.51
C LEU A 125 -1.58 -10.27 24.79
N PRO A 126 -2.86 -10.58 25.07
CA PRO A 126 -3.97 -9.92 24.37
C PRO A 126 -3.99 -8.41 24.58
N GLY A 127 -3.64 -7.95 25.79
CA GLY A 127 -3.58 -6.51 26.10
C GLY A 127 -2.47 -5.81 25.32
N ARG A 128 -1.30 -6.43 25.20
CA ARG A 128 -0.16 -5.87 24.45
C ARG A 128 -0.43 -5.83 22.97
N LEU A 129 -1.03 -6.88 22.39
CA LEU A 129 -1.42 -6.88 20.98
C LEU A 129 -2.46 -5.79 20.67
N ARG A 130 -3.47 -5.62 21.51
CA ARG A 130 -4.45 -4.53 21.33
C ARG A 130 -3.82 -3.14 21.38
N ARG A 131 -2.83 -2.93 22.24
CA ARG A 131 -2.09 -1.68 22.30
C ARG A 131 -1.28 -1.46 21.03
N PHE A 132 -0.51 -2.47 20.61
CA PHE A 132 0.25 -2.46 19.36
C PHE A 132 -0.64 -2.11 18.16
N GLU A 133 -1.75 -2.82 17.97
CA GLU A 133 -2.66 -2.60 16.85
C GLU A 133 -3.23 -1.18 16.83
N ARG A 134 -3.64 -0.67 17.98
CA ARG A 134 -4.14 0.71 18.07
C ARG A 134 -3.09 1.73 17.65
N GLU A 135 -1.85 1.58 18.12
CA GLU A 135 -0.74 2.47 17.79
C GLU A 135 -0.34 2.33 16.32
N MET A 136 -0.29 1.12 15.78
CA MET A 136 -0.03 0.81 14.38
C MET A 136 -1.06 1.46 13.47
N PHE A 137 -2.35 1.25 13.71
CA PHE A 137 -3.41 1.83 12.87
C PHE A 137 -3.48 3.35 12.96
N ALA A 138 -3.24 3.94 14.14
CA ALA A 138 -3.17 5.39 14.29
C ALA A 138 -2.03 6.00 13.45
N ARG A 139 -0.90 5.31 13.34
CA ARG A 139 0.24 5.71 12.52
C ARG A 139 -0.03 5.49 11.02
N ALA A 140 -0.60 4.34 10.65
CA ALA A 140 -0.79 3.94 9.27
C ALA A 140 -1.95 4.70 8.57
N ALA A 141 -3.04 5.01 9.26
CA ALA A 141 -4.23 5.63 8.67
C ALA A 141 -3.93 6.91 7.84
N PRO A 142 -3.19 7.91 8.34
CA PRO A 142 -2.86 9.09 7.55
C PRO A 142 -1.94 8.77 6.36
N LYS A 143 -1.13 7.71 6.43
CA LYS A 143 -0.25 7.27 5.33
C LYS A 143 -1.06 6.62 4.21
N VAL A 144 -2.00 5.73 4.55
CA VAL A 144 -2.95 5.14 3.60
C VAL A 144 -3.75 6.22 2.89
N ALA A 145 -4.36 7.14 3.65
CA ALA A 145 -5.14 8.25 3.08
C ALA A 145 -4.29 9.14 2.19
N GLY A 146 -3.07 9.48 2.62
CA GLY A 146 -2.15 10.30 1.84
C GLY A 146 -1.66 9.62 0.55
N SER A 147 -1.45 8.30 0.56
CA SER A 147 -1.10 7.51 -0.63
C SER A 147 -2.25 7.45 -1.63
N ARG A 148 -3.49 7.28 -1.14
CA ARG A 148 -4.70 7.30 -1.96
C ARG A 148 -4.91 8.68 -2.61
N ALA A 149 -4.75 9.75 -1.85
CA ALA A 149 -4.84 11.11 -2.38
C ALA A 149 -3.76 11.38 -3.45
N ALA A 150 -2.54 10.90 -3.24
CA ALA A 150 -1.48 10.99 -4.25
C ALA A 150 -1.83 10.21 -5.52
N ALA A 151 -2.36 8.98 -5.39
CA ALA A 151 -2.82 8.20 -6.54
C ALA A 151 -3.89 8.96 -7.34
N ALA A 152 -4.89 9.51 -6.67
CA ALA A 152 -5.94 10.30 -7.32
C ALA A 152 -5.38 11.54 -8.01
N HIS A 153 -4.44 12.25 -7.37
CA HIS A 153 -3.80 13.43 -7.97
C HIS A 153 -3.00 13.07 -9.23
N TYR A 154 -2.12 12.07 -9.16
CA TYR A 154 -1.26 11.69 -10.29
C TYR A 154 -2.03 11.14 -11.49
N HIS A 155 -3.26 10.66 -11.31
CA HIS A 155 -4.13 10.21 -12.40
C HIS A 155 -5.20 11.25 -12.78
N SER A 156 -5.04 12.50 -12.35
CA SER A 156 -5.94 13.60 -12.69
C SER A 156 -5.29 14.61 -13.64
N PRO A 157 -6.07 15.42 -14.37
CA PRO A 157 -5.54 16.54 -15.17
C PRO A 157 -4.68 17.51 -14.35
N ALA A 158 -4.96 17.69 -13.07
CA ALA A 158 -4.20 18.56 -12.18
C ALA A 158 -2.72 18.15 -12.02
N ALA A 159 -2.38 16.90 -12.31
CA ALA A 159 -0.98 16.44 -12.31
C ALA A 159 -0.16 17.05 -13.46
N LEU A 160 -0.82 17.56 -14.50
CA LEU A 160 -0.19 18.21 -15.66
C LEU A 160 0.00 19.73 -15.47
N ASP A 161 -0.62 20.30 -14.44
CA ASP A 161 -0.45 21.72 -14.13
C ASP A 161 0.96 21.96 -13.59
N VAL A 162 1.77 22.64 -14.38
CA VAL A 162 3.10 23.09 -13.95
C VAL A 162 2.88 24.18 -12.90
N ARG A 163 3.14 23.87 -11.64
CA ARG A 163 3.09 24.87 -10.57
C ARG A 163 4.13 25.94 -10.85
N ALA A 164 3.67 27.17 -11.08
CA ALA A 164 4.52 28.34 -11.29
C ALA A 164 5.47 28.65 -10.11
N GLU A 165 5.28 27.99 -8.97
CA GLU A 165 6.07 28.16 -7.74
C GLU A 165 7.40 27.40 -7.71
N ALA A 166 7.67 26.51 -8.67
CA ALA A 166 8.92 25.74 -8.71
C ALA A 166 10.09 26.46 -9.42
N VAL A 167 9.89 27.68 -9.91
CA VAL A 167 10.88 28.45 -10.70
C VAL A 167 11.44 29.66 -9.93
N ALA A 168 11.06 29.87 -8.69
CA ALA A 168 11.53 30.98 -7.86
C ALA A 168 12.32 30.49 -6.63
N GLY A 169 13.28 29.57 -6.82
CA GLY A 169 14.17 29.10 -5.78
C GLY A 169 15.52 28.73 -6.35
#